data_f4bb467d2bd2af3f063ba731fb3d62b4
#
_entry.id   f4bb467d2bd2af3f063ba731fb3d62b4
#
_cell.length_a   1.000
_cell.length_b   1.000
_cell.length_c   1.000
_cell.angle_alpha   90.00
_cell.angle_beta   90.00
_cell.angle_gamma   90.00
#
_symmetry.space_group_name_H-M   'P 1'
#
loop_
_entity.id
_entity.type
_entity.pdbx_description
1 polymer ?
#
loop_
_entity_poly.entity_id
_entity_poly.type
_entity_poly.pdbx_seq_one_letter_code
_entity_poly.pdbx_strand_id
1 'polypeptide(L)'
;MKLIVGLGNIGPRYEKTRHNTGFMVVDRFAKEHGLSFDKEKFEAQLAQGFVAGEKVLVAKPTTYMNESGRAVRKLMDFYDIDLEDVIIAYDDMDLACGRLRLRQRGSAGGHNGIKSLIAHLGTQNFNRLRVGIDHPKQMKVVDWVLGRFTPEQTVALEPGLKEATAALDHWLKTADFAQTMNEYNRSK
;
A
#
# COMPACT_ATOMS: atom_id res chain seq x y z
N MET A 1 -1.14 -14.91 10.60
CA MET A 1 -0.41 -14.37 9.44
C MET A 1 -0.95 -12.97 9.13
N LYS A 2 -0.05 -12.02 8.90
CA LYS A 2 -0.38 -10.66 8.48
C LYS A 2 -0.14 -10.52 6.98
N LEU A 3 -1.03 -9.82 6.29
CA LEU A 3 -0.91 -9.54 4.85
C LEU A 3 -0.68 -8.05 4.63
N ILE A 4 0.42 -7.72 3.99
CA ILE A 4 0.77 -6.35 3.61
C ILE A 4 0.70 -6.26 2.09
N VAL A 5 -0.18 -5.43 1.57
CA VAL A 5 -0.39 -5.27 0.12
C VAL A 5 0.00 -3.87 -0.30
N GLY A 6 0.84 -3.77 -1.32
CA GLY A 6 1.09 -2.51 -1.99
C GLY A 6 0.36 -2.48 -3.33
N LEU A 7 -0.35 -1.41 -3.62
CA LEU A 7 -1.04 -1.25 -4.90
C LEU A 7 -0.18 -0.56 -5.93
N GLY A 8 -0.32 -0.99 -7.18
CA GLY A 8 0.41 -0.44 -8.31
C GLY A 8 0.07 -1.16 -9.60
N ASN A 9 0.73 -0.76 -10.66
CA ASN A 9 0.66 -1.40 -11.97
C ASN A 9 1.98 -2.11 -12.26
N ILE A 10 1.88 -3.38 -12.67
CA ILE A 10 3.06 -4.20 -12.98
C ILE A 10 3.73 -3.73 -14.28
N GLY A 11 5.05 -3.83 -14.33
CA GLY A 11 5.85 -3.59 -15.52
C GLY A 11 6.75 -2.36 -15.42
N PRO A 12 7.88 -2.35 -16.20
CA PRO A 12 8.87 -1.27 -16.13
C PRO A 12 8.31 0.12 -16.46
N ARG A 13 7.29 0.16 -17.31
CA ARG A 13 6.62 1.39 -17.71
C ARG A 13 6.04 2.17 -16.54
N TYR A 14 5.62 1.46 -15.48
CA TYR A 14 4.90 2.06 -14.35
C TYR A 14 5.73 2.19 -13.07
N GLU A 15 6.94 1.62 -13.03
CA GLU A 15 7.74 1.49 -11.80
C GLU A 15 7.95 2.77 -11.03
N LYS A 16 8.10 3.90 -11.72
CA LYS A 16 8.42 5.19 -11.09
C LYS A 16 7.24 6.16 -11.11
N THR A 17 6.05 5.67 -11.41
CA THR A 17 4.86 6.53 -11.43
C THR A 17 4.33 6.75 -10.03
N ARG A 18 3.60 7.85 -9.85
CA ARG A 18 2.94 8.18 -8.57
C ARG A 18 1.98 7.08 -8.13
N HIS A 19 1.30 6.47 -9.09
CA HIS A 19 0.33 5.39 -8.80
C HIS A 19 0.98 4.13 -8.25
N ASN A 20 2.29 3.98 -8.41
CA ASN A 20 3.04 2.84 -7.87
C ASN A 20 3.64 3.09 -6.48
N THR A 21 3.22 4.14 -5.80
CA THR A 21 3.71 4.44 -4.44
C THR A 21 3.49 3.26 -3.48
N GLY A 22 2.35 2.58 -3.58
CA GLY A 22 2.11 1.38 -2.77
C GLY A 22 3.14 0.28 -3.02
N PHE A 23 3.51 0.04 -4.28
CA PHE A 23 4.59 -0.89 -4.61
C PHE A 23 5.92 -0.45 -4.01
N MET A 24 6.21 0.85 -4.04
CA MET A 24 7.45 1.40 -3.47
C MET A 24 7.53 1.16 -1.95
N VAL A 25 6.41 1.32 -1.25
CA VAL A 25 6.34 1.06 0.19
C VAL A 25 6.69 -0.39 0.50
N VAL A 26 6.05 -1.33 -0.17
CA VAL A 26 6.25 -2.75 0.14
C VAL A 26 7.59 -3.29 -0.39
N ASP A 27 8.11 -2.73 -1.47
CA ASP A 27 9.46 -3.06 -1.95
C ASP A 27 10.50 -2.66 -0.90
N ARG A 28 10.38 -1.46 -0.34
CA ARG A 28 11.26 -0.99 0.72
C ARG A 28 11.14 -1.82 1.99
N PHE A 29 9.92 -2.11 2.41
CA PHE A 29 9.65 -2.95 3.57
C PHE A 29 10.30 -4.33 3.42
N ALA A 30 10.08 -4.98 2.28
CA ALA A 30 10.66 -6.30 2.00
C ALA A 30 12.20 -6.24 2.02
N LYS A 31 12.78 -5.23 1.39
CA LYS A 31 14.24 -5.05 1.37
C LYS A 31 14.81 -4.86 2.77
N GLU A 32 14.18 -4.06 3.61
CA GLU A 32 14.63 -3.81 4.99
C GLU A 32 14.60 -5.08 5.84
N HIS A 33 13.70 -6.00 5.55
CA HIS A 33 13.54 -7.25 6.29
C HIS A 33 14.14 -8.47 5.59
N GLY A 34 14.88 -8.26 4.50
CA GLY A 34 15.52 -9.36 3.78
C GLY A 34 14.54 -10.32 3.11
N LEU A 35 13.35 -9.85 2.78
CA LEU A 35 12.32 -10.65 2.10
C LEU A 35 12.41 -10.42 0.58
N SER A 36 12.30 -11.50 -0.19
CA SER A 36 12.37 -11.45 -1.65
C SER A 36 11.02 -11.82 -2.27
N PHE A 37 10.62 -11.07 -3.31
CA PHE A 37 9.43 -11.40 -4.10
C PHE A 37 9.78 -12.52 -5.07
N ASP A 38 9.87 -13.74 -4.56
CA ASP A 38 10.32 -14.92 -5.30
C ASP A 38 9.21 -15.89 -5.68
N LYS A 39 7.97 -15.56 -5.35
CA LYS A 39 6.79 -16.35 -5.73
C LYS A 39 5.81 -15.48 -6.51
N GLU A 40 5.13 -16.09 -7.47
CA GLU A 40 4.04 -15.44 -8.20
C GLU A 40 2.85 -16.39 -8.20
N LYS A 41 1.83 -16.05 -7.42
CA LYS A 41 0.58 -16.81 -7.28
C LYS A 41 -0.59 -15.86 -7.04
N PHE A 42 -1.78 -16.32 -7.39
CA PHE A 42 -3.02 -15.57 -7.15
C PHE A 42 -2.99 -14.17 -7.76
N GLU A 43 -2.34 -14.03 -8.91
CA GLU A 43 -2.17 -12.77 -9.62
C GLU A 43 -1.45 -11.72 -8.76
N ALA A 44 -0.44 -12.15 -8.02
CA ALA A 44 0.40 -11.27 -7.20
C ALA A 44 1.84 -11.80 -7.11
N GLN A 45 2.78 -10.88 -7.03
CA GLN A 45 4.14 -11.19 -6.62
C GLN A 45 4.17 -11.22 -5.10
N LEU A 46 4.75 -12.26 -4.52
CA LEU A 46 4.71 -12.53 -3.08
C LEU A 46 6.10 -12.66 -2.48
N ALA A 47 6.28 -12.03 -1.32
CA ALA A 47 7.42 -12.21 -0.45
C ALA A 47 6.90 -12.68 0.91
N GLN A 48 7.58 -13.65 1.53
CA GLN A 48 7.11 -14.25 2.77
C GLN A 48 8.25 -14.42 3.76
N GLY A 49 7.97 -14.21 5.04
CA GLY A 49 8.94 -14.39 6.10
C GLY A 49 8.37 -14.04 7.47
N PHE A 50 9.27 -13.87 8.43
CA PHE A 50 8.92 -13.48 9.78
C PHE A 50 9.48 -12.11 10.11
N VAL A 51 8.66 -11.25 10.69
CA VAL A 51 9.05 -9.93 11.16
C VAL A 51 8.49 -9.76 12.57
N ALA A 52 9.34 -9.42 13.52
CA ALA A 52 8.95 -9.28 14.94
C ALA A 52 8.24 -10.54 15.49
N GLY A 53 8.63 -11.72 15.01
CA GLY A 53 8.00 -12.98 15.41
C GLY A 53 6.68 -13.29 14.74
N GLU A 54 6.17 -12.40 13.89
CA GLU A 54 4.91 -12.55 13.17
C GLU A 54 5.16 -13.04 11.75
N LYS A 55 4.38 -14.03 11.32
CA LYS A 55 4.45 -14.49 9.92
C LYS A 55 3.80 -13.46 9.01
N VAL A 56 4.53 -12.99 8.02
CA VAL A 56 4.12 -11.91 7.13
C VAL A 56 4.15 -12.36 5.68
N LEU A 57 3.08 -12.05 4.97
CA LEU A 57 2.99 -12.17 3.52
C LEU A 57 2.91 -10.77 2.93
N VAL A 58 3.84 -10.43 2.05
CA VAL A 58 3.88 -9.15 1.36
C VAL A 58 3.50 -9.38 -0.09
N ALA A 59 2.57 -8.59 -0.61
CA ALA A 59 2.01 -8.82 -1.94
C ALA A 59 2.01 -7.56 -2.80
N LYS A 60 2.36 -7.74 -4.07
CA LYS A 60 2.17 -6.75 -5.14
C LYS A 60 1.24 -7.37 -6.18
N PRO A 61 -0.05 -6.99 -6.23
CA PRO A 61 -0.96 -7.50 -7.26
C PRO A 61 -0.42 -7.24 -8.67
N THR A 62 -0.53 -8.23 -9.57
CA THR A 62 -0.12 -8.11 -10.97
C THR A 62 -1.32 -7.92 -11.90
N THR A 63 -2.47 -7.64 -11.32
CA THR A 63 -3.78 -7.49 -11.99
C THR A 63 -3.96 -6.15 -12.69
N TYR A 64 -2.98 -5.25 -12.62
CA TYR A 64 -3.14 -3.82 -12.82
C TYR A 64 -4.08 -3.22 -11.77
N MET A 65 -4.02 -1.91 -11.63
CA MET A 65 -4.66 -1.21 -10.51
C MET A 65 -6.16 -1.50 -10.40
N ASN A 66 -6.87 -1.50 -11.52
CA ASN A 66 -8.33 -1.63 -11.55
C ASN A 66 -8.85 -2.95 -10.99
N GLU A 67 -8.03 -3.99 -10.95
CA GLU A 67 -8.42 -5.32 -10.53
C GLU A 67 -7.66 -5.79 -9.27
N SER A 68 -7.09 -4.85 -8.51
CA SER A 68 -6.30 -5.16 -7.30
C SER A 68 -7.07 -6.01 -6.30
N GLY A 69 -8.37 -5.76 -6.15
CA GLY A 69 -9.21 -6.50 -5.19
C GLY A 69 -9.34 -7.98 -5.50
N ARG A 70 -9.27 -8.35 -6.77
CA ARG A 70 -9.34 -9.75 -7.18
C ARG A 70 -8.18 -10.56 -6.60
N ALA A 71 -6.98 -10.03 -6.70
CA ALA A 71 -5.78 -10.69 -6.14
C ALA A 71 -5.85 -10.76 -4.62
N VAL A 72 -6.23 -9.66 -3.96
CA VAL A 72 -6.30 -9.61 -2.50
C VAL A 72 -7.34 -10.59 -1.97
N ARG A 73 -8.52 -10.67 -2.60
CA ARG A 73 -9.56 -11.63 -2.22
C ARG A 73 -9.04 -13.06 -2.28
N LYS A 74 -8.37 -13.43 -3.37
CA LYS A 74 -7.79 -14.76 -3.54
C LYS A 74 -6.75 -15.08 -2.46
N LEU A 75 -5.89 -14.13 -2.14
CA LEU A 75 -4.87 -14.31 -1.10
C LEU A 75 -5.49 -14.52 0.28
N MET A 76 -6.47 -13.71 0.64
CA MET A 76 -7.16 -13.82 1.92
C MET A 76 -7.85 -15.17 2.06
N ASP A 77 -8.52 -15.63 1.00
CA ASP A 77 -9.24 -16.90 1.02
C ASP A 77 -8.28 -18.09 1.12
N PHE A 78 -7.21 -18.09 0.34
CA PHE A 78 -6.26 -19.20 0.32
C PHE A 78 -5.49 -19.33 1.63
N TYR A 79 -5.01 -18.21 2.19
CA TYR A 79 -4.22 -18.22 3.42
C TYR A 79 -5.07 -18.07 4.68
N ASP A 80 -6.38 -18.00 4.55
CA ASP A 80 -7.33 -17.84 5.65
C ASP A 80 -6.96 -16.63 6.52
N ILE A 81 -6.84 -15.47 5.88
CA ILE A 81 -6.46 -14.23 6.53
C ILE A 81 -7.69 -13.36 6.77
N ASP A 82 -7.90 -12.98 8.02
CA ASP A 82 -8.99 -12.10 8.40
C ASP A 82 -8.70 -10.65 7.99
N LEU A 83 -9.76 -9.89 7.76
CA LEU A 83 -9.65 -8.51 7.28
C LEU A 83 -8.83 -7.62 8.22
N GLU A 84 -8.93 -7.84 9.52
CA GLU A 84 -8.15 -7.10 10.53
C GLU A 84 -6.65 -7.34 10.44
N ASP A 85 -6.22 -8.41 9.78
CA ASP A 85 -4.83 -8.78 9.57
C ASP A 85 -4.28 -8.34 8.22
N VAL A 86 -5.01 -7.51 7.50
CA VAL A 86 -4.63 -6.96 6.19
C VAL A 86 -4.38 -5.48 6.30
N ILE A 87 -3.33 -5.00 5.63
CA ILE A 87 -3.09 -3.57 5.43
C ILE A 87 -2.80 -3.31 3.96
N ILE A 88 -3.40 -2.24 3.43
CA ILE A 88 -3.26 -1.83 2.03
C ILE A 88 -2.50 -0.50 1.99
N ALA A 89 -1.34 -0.50 1.33
CA ALA A 89 -0.54 0.71 1.09
C ALA A 89 -0.79 1.24 -0.31
N TYR A 90 -1.07 2.54 -0.43
CA TYR A 90 -1.39 3.15 -1.72
C TYR A 90 -1.19 4.66 -1.72
N ASP A 91 -1.23 5.24 -2.91
CA ASP A 91 -1.07 6.66 -3.15
C ASP A 91 -2.34 7.45 -2.86
N ASP A 92 -2.17 8.66 -2.33
CA ASP A 92 -3.29 9.56 -2.02
C ASP A 92 -2.98 10.97 -2.55
N MET A 93 -3.76 11.43 -3.53
CA MET A 93 -3.56 12.75 -4.11
C MET A 93 -4.13 13.89 -3.25
N ASP A 94 -4.86 13.58 -2.19
CA ASP A 94 -5.39 14.57 -1.26
C ASP A 94 -4.43 14.88 -0.10
N LEU A 95 -3.25 14.28 -0.11
CA LEU A 95 -2.18 14.52 0.84
C LEU A 95 -0.95 15.08 0.15
N ALA A 96 -0.25 16.00 0.80
CA ALA A 96 1.04 16.50 0.33
C ALA A 96 2.03 15.34 0.14
N CYS A 97 2.89 15.45 -0.88
CA CYS A 97 3.83 14.39 -1.24
C CYS A 97 4.70 13.97 -0.05
N GLY A 98 4.73 12.66 0.22
CA GLY A 98 5.48 12.09 1.34
C GLY A 98 4.75 12.11 2.67
N ARG A 99 3.59 12.69 2.73
CA ARG A 99 2.80 12.71 3.97
C ARG A 99 2.07 11.39 4.15
N LEU A 100 2.01 10.92 5.41
CA LEU A 100 1.39 9.64 5.75
C LEU A 100 0.02 9.83 6.40
N ARG A 101 -0.91 8.93 6.10
CA ARG A 101 -2.21 8.88 6.78
C ARG A 101 -2.70 7.43 6.86
N LEU A 102 -2.99 6.97 8.07
CA LEU A 102 -3.53 5.64 8.30
C LEU A 102 -5.03 5.73 8.63
N ARG A 103 -5.82 4.81 8.09
CA ARG A 103 -7.27 4.75 8.28
C ARG A 103 -7.73 3.30 8.34
N GLN A 104 -8.81 3.06 9.09
CA GLN A 104 -9.45 1.73 9.17
C GLN A 104 -10.67 1.61 8.28
N ARG A 105 -11.11 2.70 7.66
CA ARG A 105 -12.28 2.71 6.77
C ARG A 105 -12.26 3.97 5.91
N GLY A 106 -13.08 3.96 4.88
CA GLY A 106 -13.29 5.11 4.03
C GLY A 106 -13.72 4.74 2.62
N SER A 107 -14.20 5.73 1.88
CA SER A 107 -14.54 5.56 0.47
C SER A 107 -13.28 5.39 -0.36
N ALA A 108 -13.47 5.12 -1.66
CA ALA A 108 -12.36 5.00 -2.59
C ALA A 108 -11.70 6.35 -2.92
N GLY A 109 -12.42 7.46 -2.77
CA GLY A 109 -11.90 8.79 -3.11
C GLY A 109 -11.44 8.91 -4.56
N GLY A 110 -12.04 8.15 -5.48
CA GLY A 110 -11.63 8.13 -6.88
C GLY A 110 -10.48 7.16 -7.20
N HIS A 111 -9.88 6.51 -6.22
CA HIS A 111 -8.78 5.57 -6.42
C HIS A 111 -9.32 4.23 -6.93
N ASN A 112 -8.94 3.83 -8.15
CA ASN A 112 -9.48 2.64 -8.81
C ASN A 112 -9.10 1.33 -8.11
N GLY A 113 -7.90 1.25 -7.54
CA GLY A 113 -7.49 0.07 -6.76
C GLY A 113 -8.34 -0.11 -5.52
N ILE A 114 -8.67 0.96 -4.83
CA ILE A 114 -9.53 0.93 -3.64
C ILE A 114 -10.98 0.59 -4.03
N LYS A 115 -11.47 1.12 -5.15
CA LYS A 115 -12.79 0.71 -5.68
C LYS A 115 -12.87 -0.79 -5.88
N SER A 116 -11.84 -1.37 -6.48
CA SER A 116 -11.75 -2.81 -6.69
C SER A 116 -11.73 -3.58 -5.37
N LEU A 117 -10.97 -3.11 -4.40
CA LEU A 117 -10.92 -3.73 -3.06
C LEU A 117 -12.28 -3.70 -2.38
N ILE A 118 -12.95 -2.57 -2.38
CA ILE A 118 -14.29 -2.45 -1.79
C ILE A 118 -15.26 -3.42 -2.46
N ALA A 119 -15.23 -3.53 -3.79
CA ALA A 119 -16.09 -4.43 -4.54
C ALA A 119 -15.82 -5.90 -4.20
N HIS A 120 -14.56 -6.31 -4.17
CA HIS A 120 -14.18 -7.71 -3.93
C HIS A 120 -14.25 -8.13 -2.46
N LEU A 121 -13.97 -7.21 -1.54
CA LEU A 121 -14.04 -7.49 -0.11
C LEU A 121 -15.43 -7.28 0.48
N GLY A 122 -16.30 -6.57 -0.23
CA GLY A 122 -17.66 -6.29 0.21
C GLY A 122 -17.76 -5.32 1.37
N THR A 123 -16.74 -4.52 1.63
CA THR A 123 -16.71 -3.59 2.75
C THR A 123 -15.71 -2.46 2.49
N GLN A 124 -15.95 -1.32 3.15
CA GLN A 124 -14.99 -0.22 3.20
C GLN A 124 -14.08 -0.30 4.44
N ASN A 125 -14.32 -1.26 5.32
CA ASN A 125 -13.63 -1.39 6.61
C ASN A 125 -12.41 -2.31 6.48
N PHE A 126 -11.27 -1.73 6.15
CA PHE A 126 -9.97 -2.41 6.14
C PHE A 126 -8.87 -1.40 6.44
N ASN A 127 -7.76 -1.89 6.96
CA ASN A 127 -6.62 -1.05 7.33
C ASN A 127 -5.94 -0.49 6.10
N ARG A 128 -5.67 0.82 6.10
CA ARG A 128 -5.08 1.54 4.97
C ARG A 128 -3.91 2.38 5.43
N LEU A 129 -2.85 2.36 4.64
CA LEU A 129 -1.70 3.22 4.79
C LEU A 129 -1.60 4.06 3.51
N ARG A 130 -1.92 5.34 3.61
CA ARG A 130 -1.92 6.27 2.47
C ARG A 130 -0.64 7.09 2.48
N VAL A 131 -0.03 7.22 1.32
CA VAL A 131 1.15 8.08 1.13
C VAL A 131 0.81 9.17 0.13
N GLY A 132 0.99 10.42 0.53
CA GLY A 132 0.65 11.59 -0.30
C GLY A 132 1.49 11.69 -1.56
N ILE A 133 0.85 12.13 -2.63
CA ILE A 133 1.48 12.35 -3.94
C ILE A 133 1.19 13.72 -4.52
N ASP A 134 0.59 14.63 -3.74
CA ASP A 134 0.06 15.93 -4.17
C ASP A 134 -1.12 15.80 -5.13
N HIS A 135 -1.84 16.88 -5.31
CA HIS A 135 -3.00 16.96 -6.17
C HIS A 135 -2.64 17.61 -7.51
N PRO A 136 -3.16 17.11 -8.63
CA PRO A 136 -2.94 17.78 -9.92
C PRO A 136 -3.63 19.14 -9.95
N LYS A 137 -2.96 20.15 -10.54
CA LYS A 137 -3.51 21.50 -10.63
C LYS A 137 -4.17 21.78 -11.99
N GLN A 138 -3.51 21.40 -13.08
CA GLN A 138 -3.97 21.68 -14.44
C GLN A 138 -3.86 20.44 -15.32
N MET A 139 -4.03 19.27 -14.74
CA MET A 139 -3.82 17.99 -15.39
C MET A 139 -4.93 17.04 -14.98
N LYS A 140 -5.32 16.14 -15.86
CA LYS A 140 -6.27 15.08 -15.52
C LYS A 140 -5.67 14.15 -14.45
N VAL A 141 -6.52 13.63 -13.58
CA VAL A 141 -6.11 12.72 -12.51
C VAL A 141 -5.34 11.52 -13.06
N VAL A 142 -5.84 10.91 -14.15
CA VAL A 142 -5.17 9.76 -14.75
C VAL A 142 -3.75 10.07 -15.21
N ASP A 143 -3.55 11.24 -15.81
CA ASP A 143 -2.21 11.66 -16.26
C ASP A 143 -1.29 11.97 -15.08
N TRP A 144 -1.83 12.51 -14.01
CA TRP A 144 -1.07 12.81 -12.80
C TRP A 144 -0.57 11.52 -12.13
N VAL A 145 -1.47 10.59 -11.84
CA VAL A 145 -1.11 9.37 -11.12
C VAL A 145 -0.20 8.45 -11.94
N LEU A 146 -0.32 8.47 -13.27
CA LEU A 146 0.57 7.72 -14.16
C LEU A 146 1.83 8.49 -14.54
N GLY A 147 1.98 9.72 -14.06
CA GLY A 147 3.19 10.52 -14.23
C GLY A 147 4.24 10.19 -13.17
N ARG A 148 5.48 10.60 -13.46
CA ARG A 148 6.60 10.43 -12.54
C ARG A 148 6.65 11.56 -11.52
N PHE A 149 7.24 11.29 -10.37
CA PHE A 149 7.53 12.31 -9.38
C PHE A 149 8.50 13.36 -9.94
N THR A 150 8.26 14.62 -9.60
CA THR A 150 9.23 15.69 -9.87
C THR A 150 10.47 15.50 -8.99
N PRO A 151 11.59 16.15 -9.30
CA PRO A 151 12.77 16.10 -8.41
C PRO A 151 12.46 16.53 -6.96
N GLU A 152 11.67 17.60 -6.79
CA GLU A 152 11.26 18.06 -5.46
C GLU A 152 10.40 17.02 -4.76
N GLN A 153 9.47 16.41 -5.47
CA GLN A 153 8.63 15.35 -4.91
C GLN A 153 9.43 14.12 -4.51
N THR A 154 10.44 13.75 -5.30
CA THR A 154 11.31 12.61 -4.97
C THR A 154 12.01 12.83 -3.63
N VAL A 155 12.48 14.06 -3.38
CA VAL A 155 13.09 14.41 -2.09
C VAL A 155 12.07 14.33 -0.95
N ALA A 156 10.85 14.83 -1.16
CA ALA A 156 9.79 14.82 -0.14
C ALA A 156 9.26 13.39 0.10
N LEU A 157 9.24 12.54 -0.91
CA LEU A 157 8.72 11.17 -0.84
C LEU A 157 9.58 10.27 0.06
N GLU A 158 10.90 10.43 0.03
CA GLU A 158 11.83 9.54 0.74
C GLU A 158 11.55 9.43 2.25
N PRO A 159 11.42 10.54 3.01
CA PRO A 159 11.02 10.43 4.41
C PRO A 159 9.65 9.75 4.60
N GLY A 160 8.73 9.97 3.69
CA GLY A 160 7.40 9.34 3.72
C GLY A 160 7.46 7.83 3.57
N LEU A 161 8.27 7.33 2.64
CA LEU A 161 8.47 5.89 2.48
C LEU A 161 9.13 5.29 3.71
N LYS A 162 10.11 5.97 4.29
CA LYS A 162 10.78 5.54 5.52
C LYS A 162 9.78 5.46 6.68
N GLU A 163 8.94 6.48 6.83
CA GLU A 163 7.91 6.50 7.87
C GLU A 163 6.84 5.43 7.64
N ALA A 164 6.48 5.17 6.38
CA ALA A 164 5.53 4.11 6.04
C ALA A 164 6.03 2.74 6.48
N THR A 165 7.29 2.41 6.23
CA THR A 165 7.87 1.13 6.67
C THR A 165 7.95 1.06 8.19
N ALA A 166 8.25 2.17 8.86
CA ALA A 166 8.25 2.24 10.32
C ALA A 166 6.84 1.99 10.89
N ALA A 167 5.80 2.51 10.24
CA ALA A 167 4.42 2.25 10.64
C ALA A 167 4.03 0.78 10.48
N LEU A 168 4.47 0.14 9.41
CA LEU A 168 4.26 -1.30 9.22
C LEU A 168 4.95 -2.11 10.32
N ASP A 169 6.19 -1.77 10.67
CA ASP A 169 6.91 -2.42 11.78
C ASP A 169 6.18 -2.26 13.11
N HIS A 170 5.69 -1.07 13.38
CA HIS A 170 4.94 -0.78 14.60
C HIS A 170 3.67 -1.63 14.68
N TRP A 171 2.93 -1.73 13.58
CA TRP A 171 1.72 -2.56 13.52
C TRP A 171 2.04 -4.05 13.78
N LEU A 172 3.11 -4.55 13.20
CA LEU A 172 3.51 -5.94 13.39
C LEU A 172 3.93 -6.23 14.84
N LYS A 173 4.56 -5.27 15.50
CA LYS A 173 4.98 -5.40 16.90
C LYS A 173 3.83 -5.33 17.88
N THR A 174 2.90 -4.39 17.65
CA THR A 174 1.80 -4.14 18.59
C THR A 174 0.58 -4.99 18.32
N ALA A 175 0.40 -5.44 17.08
CA ALA A 175 -0.82 -6.11 16.60
C ALA A 175 -2.08 -5.26 16.87
N ASP A 176 -1.92 -3.94 16.92
CA ASP A 176 -2.99 -2.98 17.25
C ASP A 176 -2.92 -1.79 16.28
N PHE A 177 -3.76 -1.85 15.26
CA PHE A 177 -3.75 -0.81 14.22
C PHE A 177 -4.20 0.57 14.76
N ALA A 178 -5.11 0.60 15.73
CA ALA A 178 -5.52 1.85 16.36
C ALA A 178 -4.34 2.54 17.05
N GLN A 179 -3.49 1.78 17.71
CA GLN A 179 -2.27 2.31 18.33
C GLN A 179 -1.31 2.84 17.26
N THR A 180 -1.17 2.13 16.16
CA THR A 180 -0.33 2.56 15.03
C THR A 180 -0.89 3.85 14.41
N MET A 181 -2.21 3.96 14.24
CA MET A 181 -2.83 5.20 13.78
C MET A 181 -2.50 6.38 14.70
N ASN A 182 -2.61 6.20 16.00
CA ASN A 182 -2.31 7.25 16.97
C ASN A 182 -0.86 7.73 16.87
N GLU A 183 0.07 6.78 16.69
CA GLU A 183 1.49 7.10 16.58
C GLU A 183 1.84 7.82 15.28
N TYR A 184 1.29 7.38 14.15
CA TYR A 184 1.70 7.85 12.83
C TYR A 184 0.78 8.88 12.18
N ASN A 185 -0.40 9.12 12.73
CA ASN A 185 -1.31 10.18 12.26
C ASN A 185 -1.12 11.53 12.97
N ARG A 186 -0.08 11.65 13.77
CA ARG A 186 0.19 12.91 14.46
C ARG A 186 0.30 14.02 13.43
N SER A 187 -0.44 15.10 13.67
CA SER A 187 -0.41 16.28 12.83
C SER A 187 0.97 16.90 12.85
N LYS A 188 1.51 17.15 11.68
CA LYS A 188 2.79 17.81 11.50
C LYS A 188 2.59 19.11 10.74
#